data_a816c16ed5cb967a925d5a969053c795
#
_entry.id   a816c16ed5cb967a925d5a969053c795
#
_cell.length_a   1.000
_cell.length_b   1.000
_cell.length_c   1.000
_cell.angle_alpha   90.00
_cell.angle_beta   90.00
_cell.angle_gamma   90.00
#
_symmetry.space_group_name_H-M   'P 1'
#
loop_
_entity.id
_entity.type
_entity.pdbx_description
1 polymer ?
#
loop_
_entity_poly.entity_id
_entity_poly.type
_entity_poly.pdbx_seq_one_letter_code
_entity_poly.pdbx_strand_id
1 'polypeptide(L)' 'MFVILFYDFGEKRVAKALKTCRKYLSWVQNSVFEGEITESNLKKLELELKQKMKKDEDSLIIYTFANMKYSTRE' A
#
# COMPACT_ATOMS: atom_id res chain seq x y z
N MET A 1 0.56 3.57 -12.92
CA MET A 1 -0.78 3.15 -12.47
C MET A 1 -1.09 3.76 -11.11
N PHE A 2 -2.35 3.88 -10.82
CA PHE A 2 -2.80 4.40 -9.53
C PHE A 2 -3.16 3.23 -8.62
N VAL A 3 -2.78 3.29 -7.35
CA VAL A 3 -3.11 2.21 -6.42
C VAL A 3 -3.72 2.78 -5.15
N ILE A 4 -4.54 1.94 -4.52
CA ILE A 4 -5.06 2.20 -3.19
C ILE A 4 -4.67 0.97 -2.38
N LEU A 5 -3.98 1.20 -1.29
CA LEU A 5 -3.43 0.13 -0.48
C LEU A 5 -3.97 0.19 0.94
N PHE A 6 -4.41 -0.95 1.44
CA PHE A 6 -4.90 -1.10 2.81
C PHE A 6 -4.05 -2.15 3.49
N TYR A 7 -3.64 -1.89 4.72
CA TYR A 7 -2.97 -2.93 5.49
C TYR A 7 -3.58 -3.04 6.87
N ASP A 8 -3.48 -4.23 7.43
CA ASP A 8 -3.94 -4.48 8.79
C ASP A 8 -2.85 -5.32 9.44
N PHE A 9 -1.92 -4.63 10.10
CA PHE A 9 -0.76 -5.26 10.70
C PHE A 9 -0.88 -5.23 12.22
N GLY A 10 -0.28 -6.24 12.85
CA GLY A 10 -0.24 -6.29 14.29
C GLY A 10 0.50 -5.09 14.86
N GLU A 11 0.18 -4.79 16.10
CA GLU A 11 0.69 -3.61 16.80
C GLU A 11 2.20 -3.44 16.70
N LYS A 12 2.92 -4.54 16.77
CA LYS A 12 4.38 -4.50 16.75
C LYS A 12 4.95 -4.14 15.38
N ARG A 13 4.16 -4.32 14.34
CA ARG A 13 4.63 -4.16 12.96
C ARG A 13 3.99 -3.00 12.22
N VAL A 14 2.94 -2.42 12.81
CA VAL A 14 2.18 -1.39 12.10
C VAL A 14 3.02 -0.15 11.79
N ALA A 15 3.93 0.23 12.68
CA ALA A 15 4.77 1.39 12.44
C ALA A 15 5.74 1.16 11.28
N LYS A 16 6.21 -0.07 11.12
CA LYS A 16 7.10 -0.40 10.01
C LYS A 16 6.35 -0.36 8.69
N ALA A 17 5.10 -0.83 8.69
CA ALA A 17 4.28 -0.77 7.49
C ALA A 17 4.04 0.68 7.07
N LEU A 18 3.74 1.53 8.04
CA LEU A 18 3.53 2.95 7.77
C LEU A 18 4.77 3.57 7.12
N LYS A 19 5.93 3.33 7.69
CA LYS A 19 7.17 3.87 7.16
C LYS A 19 7.44 3.39 5.74
N THR A 20 7.20 2.12 5.51
CA THR A 20 7.45 1.52 4.20
C THR A 20 6.53 2.13 3.16
N CYS A 21 5.24 2.22 3.46
CA CYS A 21 4.27 2.77 2.53
C CYS A 21 4.55 4.23 2.21
N ARG A 22 5.01 4.99 3.18
CA ARG A 22 5.32 6.41 2.97
C ARG A 22 6.41 6.67 1.95
N LYS A 23 7.25 5.69 1.72
CA LYS A 23 8.31 5.85 0.71
C LYS A 23 7.76 5.86 -0.70
N TYR A 24 6.59 5.30 -0.90
CA TYR A 24 6.05 5.11 -2.24
C TYR A 24 4.71 5.77 -2.48
N LEU A 25 3.91 5.93 -1.45
CA LEU A 25 2.53 6.38 -1.58
C LEU A 25 2.21 7.48 -0.59
N SER A 26 1.04 8.08 -0.77
CA SER A 26 0.56 9.14 0.11
C SER A 26 -0.40 8.56 1.14
N TRP A 27 -0.21 8.95 2.37
CA TRP A 27 -1.08 8.52 3.46
C TRP A 27 -2.44 9.20 3.34
N VAL A 28 -3.49 8.41 3.41
CA VAL A 28 -4.85 8.95 3.37
C VAL A 28 -5.39 9.07 4.78
N GLN A 29 -5.51 7.94 5.45
CA GLN A 29 -5.94 7.89 6.84
C GLN A 29 -5.69 6.48 7.36
N ASN A 30 -5.54 6.37 8.66
CA ASN A 30 -5.34 5.06 9.31
C ASN A 30 -4.32 4.21 8.55
N SER A 31 -4.75 3.09 8.02
CA SER A 31 -3.88 2.17 7.30
C SER A 31 -4.14 2.20 5.80
N VAL A 32 -4.52 3.35 5.28
CA VAL A 32 -4.86 3.51 3.87
C VAL A 32 -3.88 4.46 3.19
N PHE A 33 -3.31 4.01 2.10
CA PHE A 33 -2.41 4.79 1.28
C PHE A 33 -2.86 4.78 -0.16
N GLU A 34 -2.51 5.79 -0.92
CA GLU A 34 -2.85 5.85 -2.34
C GLU A 34 -1.82 6.65 -3.11
N GLY A 35 -1.80 6.48 -4.41
CA GLY A 35 -0.95 7.29 -5.27
C GLY A 35 -0.60 6.62 -6.57
N GLU A 36 0.08 7.39 -7.40
CA GLU A 36 0.64 6.89 -8.66
C GLU A 36 1.92 6.14 -8.35
N ILE A 37 2.11 5.02 -8.99
CA ILE A 37 3.29 4.21 -8.74
C ILE A 37 3.59 3.40 -10.00
N THR A 38 4.86 3.15 -10.26
CA THR A 38 5.24 2.30 -11.38
C THR A 38 5.10 0.85 -10.96
N GLU A 39 5.01 -0.04 -11.94
CA GLU A 39 4.95 -1.47 -11.65
C GLU A 39 6.17 -1.94 -10.87
N SER A 40 7.33 -1.42 -11.23
CA SER A 40 8.57 -1.79 -10.54
C SER A 40 8.53 -1.41 -9.08
N ASN A 41 8.10 -0.18 -8.81
CA ASN A 41 8.03 0.29 -7.44
C ASN A 41 6.94 -0.41 -6.65
N LEU A 42 5.84 -0.75 -7.30
CA LEU A 42 4.79 -1.49 -6.63
C LEU A 42 5.29 -2.86 -6.19
N LYS A 43 6.07 -3.52 -7.04
CA LYS A 43 6.65 -4.80 -6.67
C LYS A 43 7.61 -4.66 -5.49
N LYS A 44 8.40 -3.60 -5.50
CA LYS A 44 9.31 -3.33 -4.39
C LYS A 44 8.55 -3.11 -3.10
N LEU A 45 7.50 -2.31 -3.17
CA LEU A 45 6.67 -2.02 -2.01
C LEU A 45 6.05 -3.29 -1.46
N GLU A 46 5.46 -4.09 -2.34
CA GLU A 46 4.86 -5.36 -1.92
C GLU A 46 5.87 -6.26 -1.25
N LEU A 47 7.05 -6.37 -1.85
CA LEU A 47 8.09 -7.22 -1.31
C LEU A 47 8.52 -6.76 0.08
N GLU A 48 8.73 -5.46 0.24
CA GLU A 48 9.13 -4.92 1.51
C GLU A 48 8.07 -5.16 2.59
N LEU A 49 6.80 -4.97 2.23
CA LEU A 49 5.72 -5.20 3.18
C LEU A 49 5.60 -6.67 3.55
N LYS A 50 5.72 -7.55 2.57
CA LYS A 50 5.63 -8.98 2.83
C LYS A 50 6.76 -9.49 3.69
N GLN A 51 7.92 -8.88 3.60
CA GLN A 51 9.05 -9.27 4.45
C GLN A 51 8.81 -8.90 5.91
N LYS A 52 7.98 -7.90 6.14
CA LYS A 52 7.70 -7.42 7.50
C LYS A 52 6.42 -8.02 8.07
N MET A 53 5.65 -8.66 7.23
CA MET A 53 4.33 -9.13 7.57
C MET A 53 4.38 -10.51 8.20
N LYS A 54 3.47 -10.75 9.13
CA LYS A 54 3.30 -12.06 9.73
C LYS A 54 2.03 -12.65 9.14
N LYS A 55 2.17 -13.72 8.38
CA LYS A 55 1.08 -14.30 7.60
C LYS A 55 -0.21 -14.53 8.36
N ASP A 56 -0.09 -15.00 9.57
CA ASP A 56 -1.28 -15.38 10.35
C ASP A 56 -1.99 -14.19 10.98
N GLU A 57 -1.31 -13.07 11.08
CA GLU A 57 -1.84 -11.94 11.83
C GLU A 57 -2.03 -10.68 11.00
N ASP A 58 -1.32 -10.59 9.90
CA ASP A 58 -1.31 -9.35 9.11
C ASP A 58 -1.94 -9.57 7.76
N SER A 59 -2.53 -8.52 7.22
CA SER A 59 -3.12 -8.59 5.88
C SER A 59 -2.77 -7.36 5.08
N LEU A 60 -2.83 -7.51 3.77
CA LEU A 60 -2.47 -6.45 2.83
C LEU A 60 -3.38 -6.59 1.62
N ILE A 61 -4.03 -5.50 1.26
CA ILE A 61 -4.90 -5.46 0.09
C ILE A 61 -4.51 -4.30 -0.78
N ILE A 62 -4.32 -4.56 -2.06
CA ILE A 62 -3.94 -3.52 -3.02
C ILE A 62 -4.90 -3.53 -4.20
N TYR A 63 -5.51 -2.40 -4.46
CA TYR A 63 -6.33 -2.21 -5.65
C TYR A 63 -5.53 -1.39 -6.64
N THR A 64 -5.49 -1.84 -7.90
CA THR A 64 -4.74 -1.13 -8.93
C THR A 64 -5.69 -0.64 -10.02
N PHE A 65 -5.39 0.53 -10.54
CA PHE A 65 -6.16 1.14 -11.61
C PHE A 65 -5.20 1.56 -12.70
N ALA A 66 -5.43 1.07 -13.89
CA ALA A 66 -4.52 1.33 -14.99
C ALA A 66 -4.47 2.81 -15.35
N ASN A 67 -5.61 3.47 -15.26
CA ASN A 67 -5.71 4.87 -15.66
C ASN A 67 -6.67 5.60 -14.74
N MET A 68 -6.15 6.53 -13.98
CA MET A 68 -6.93 7.28 -13.02
C MET A 68 -8.01 8.14 -13.66
N LYS A 69 -7.83 8.53 -14.89
CA LYS A 69 -8.83 9.31 -15.61
C LYS A 69 -10.20 8.68 -15.60
N TYR A 70 -10.24 7.38 -15.67
CA TYR A 70 -11.51 6.68 -15.76
C TYR A 70 -12.14 6.38 -14.43
N SER A 71 -11.43 6.64 -13.36
CA SER A 71 -11.96 6.37 -12.05
C SER A 71 -12.33 7.63 -11.31
N THR A 72 -12.10 8.80 -11.88
CA THR A 72 -12.49 10.00 -11.19
C THR A 72 -13.94 10.25 -11.46
N ARG A 73 -14.53 10.87 -10.49
CA ARG A 73 -15.85 11.35 -10.74
C ARG A 73 -15.66 12.69 -11.38
N GLU A 74 -16.38 12.91 -12.23
CA GLU A 74 -16.23 14.15 -12.89
C GLU A 74 -17.23 15.03 -12.47
#